data_c1ed0ea02d93b868f584e0f830dabf6f
#
_entry.id   c1ed0ea02d93b868f584e0f830dabf6f
#
_cell.length_a   1.000
_cell.length_b   1.000
_cell.length_c   1.000
_cell.angle_alpha   90.00
_cell.angle_beta   90.00
_cell.angle_gamma   90.00
#
_symmetry.space_group_name_H-M   'P 1'
#
loop_
_entity.id
_entity.type
_entity.pdbx_description
1 polymer ?
#
loop_
_entity_poly.entity_id
_entity_poly.type
_entity_poly.pdbx_seq_one_letter_code
_entity_poly.pdbx_strand_id
1 'polypeptide(L)'
;EIMPSLVGSEMCIRDRSITGDNFADMFANMDDDYMRARSADVKDISNRLVSNLSGEEQPDWENTEPSIIVADDLTPSETVQMDKNKILAFVLVHGSANSHTAILARMMNIPALIGVPIELESLHNGVNAIVDGQDGIFYLNPDENQIAQAKEAQQKEQEQKKLLANYKGRESVTKSGRKINLYANIGNVSDVAYVLENDAEGIGLFRSEFLYLGRDELPDETEQFNAYRQVLQMMADKKVVIRTLDIGADKKADYLGLGKEDNPALGYRAIRICLEQPDIFKTQLRALLRAAKYGNLSIMYPMIISVEEVVSIKKIVAEVAEELENENIPYEIPEQGIMIETPAAVMLSEELAELVDFFSIGTNDLTQYTLAIDRQNNRLDRFYNPHHEAVLRMIEMTIQGAHKHGKWVGICGELGADTTLTERFIKMGIDELSVSPSMVLGVRSRICEME
;
A
#
# COMPACT_ATOMS: atom_id res chain seq x y z
N GLU A 1 3.74 -15.24 56.66
CA GLU A 1 4.20 -13.82 56.38
C GLU A 1 4.98 -13.83 55.07
N ILE A 2 4.35 -13.43 53.98
CA ILE A 2 5.00 -13.21 52.70
C ILE A 2 5.70 -11.85 52.88
N MET A 3 7.03 -11.90 52.96
CA MET A 3 7.83 -10.68 53.09
C MET A 3 7.58 -9.71 51.89
N PRO A 4 7.16 -8.47 52.15
CA PRO A 4 6.99 -7.46 51.09
C PRO A 4 8.29 -7.11 50.30
N SER A 5 9.43 -7.54 50.78
CA SER A 5 10.76 -7.31 50.16
C SER A 5 11.14 -8.21 49.00
N LEU A 6 10.27 -9.17 48.62
CA LEU A 6 10.54 -10.08 47.48
C LEU A 6 9.89 -9.65 46.16
N VAL A 7 9.00 -8.67 46.18
CA VAL A 7 8.43 -8.11 44.96
C VAL A 7 9.38 -6.98 44.48
N GLY A 8 10.21 -7.28 43.50
CA GLY A 8 11.24 -6.37 43.00
C GLY A 8 12.68 -6.83 43.29
N SER A 9 12.88 -8.08 43.83
CA SER A 9 14.20 -8.62 43.94
C SER A 9 14.76 -9.02 42.54
N GLU A 10 16.05 -8.85 42.33
CA GLU A 10 16.75 -9.27 41.10
C GLU A 10 16.39 -10.69 40.67
N MET A 11 16.10 -11.58 41.60
CA MET A 11 15.68 -12.96 41.35
C MET A 11 14.28 -13.04 40.71
N CYS A 12 13.32 -12.22 41.14
CA CYS A 12 11.98 -12.18 40.58
C CYS A 12 11.97 -11.55 39.17
N ILE A 13 12.82 -10.54 38.95
CA ILE A 13 13.01 -9.89 37.65
C ILE A 13 13.62 -10.89 36.67
N ARG A 14 14.69 -11.59 37.08
CA ARG A 14 15.36 -12.62 36.28
C ARG A 14 14.43 -13.79 35.93
N ASP A 15 13.63 -14.30 36.88
CA ASP A 15 12.71 -15.41 36.61
C ASP A 15 11.60 -15.00 35.62
N ARG A 16 11.15 -13.77 35.66
CA ARG A 16 10.15 -13.24 34.71
C ARG A 16 10.73 -13.00 33.35
N SER A 17 11.95 -12.49 33.25
CA SER A 17 12.67 -12.36 31.98
C SER A 17 12.85 -13.71 31.31
N ILE A 18 13.38 -14.71 32.03
CA ILE A 18 13.56 -16.07 31.52
C ILE A 18 12.23 -16.70 31.12
N THR A 19 11.16 -16.48 31.89
CA THR A 19 9.83 -17.01 31.56
C THR A 19 9.28 -16.34 30.30
N GLY A 20 9.42 -15.03 30.17
CA GLY A 20 9.05 -14.29 28.97
C GLY A 20 9.79 -14.72 27.74
N ASP A 21 11.12 -14.86 27.83
CA ASP A 21 11.95 -15.35 26.73
C ASP A 21 11.53 -16.78 26.31
N ASN A 22 11.30 -17.66 27.28
CA ASN A 22 10.83 -19.03 27.00
C ASN A 22 9.46 -19.05 26.30
N PHE A 23 8.53 -18.19 26.69
CA PHE A 23 7.24 -18.05 26.00
C PHE A 23 7.43 -17.47 24.60
N ALA A 24 8.22 -16.43 24.44
CA ALA A 24 8.55 -15.86 23.13
C ALA A 24 9.18 -16.90 22.21
N ASP A 25 10.15 -17.66 22.70
CA ASP A 25 10.80 -18.73 21.95
C ASP A 25 9.81 -19.87 21.62
N MET A 26 8.90 -20.20 22.52
CA MET A 26 7.85 -21.19 22.24
C MET A 26 6.94 -20.72 21.10
N PHE A 27 6.52 -19.46 21.10
CA PHE A 27 5.76 -18.88 19.99
C PHE A 27 6.59 -18.78 18.70
N ALA A 28 7.86 -18.39 18.80
CA ALA A 28 8.77 -18.30 17.64
C ALA A 28 9.02 -19.65 16.94
N ASN A 29 8.92 -20.76 17.70
CA ASN A 29 9.14 -22.12 17.19
C ASN A 29 7.83 -22.86 16.83
N MET A 30 6.69 -22.19 16.87
CA MET A 30 5.42 -22.78 16.39
C MET A 30 5.42 -22.86 14.87
N ASP A 31 4.76 -23.87 14.32
CA ASP A 31 4.61 -24.03 12.86
C ASP A 31 3.65 -23.01 12.24
N ASP A 32 2.92 -22.28 13.06
CA ASP A 32 1.95 -21.25 12.69
C ASP A 32 2.63 -19.86 12.60
N ASP A 33 2.62 -19.24 11.42
CA ASP A 33 3.23 -17.93 11.16
C ASP A 33 2.60 -16.79 11.97
N TYR A 34 1.30 -16.89 12.28
CA TYR A 34 0.61 -15.93 13.13
C TYR A 34 1.12 -15.99 14.56
N MET A 35 1.22 -17.22 15.10
CA MET A 35 1.77 -17.43 16.44
C MET A 35 3.24 -17.04 16.50
N ARG A 36 4.04 -17.30 15.45
CA ARG A 36 5.41 -16.81 15.37
C ARG A 36 5.50 -15.29 15.42
N ALA A 37 4.60 -14.59 14.74
CA ALA A 37 4.54 -13.12 14.78
C ALA A 37 4.22 -12.60 16.19
N ARG A 38 3.41 -13.34 16.97
CA ARG A 38 3.08 -13.03 18.37
C ARG A 38 4.23 -13.21 19.35
N SER A 39 5.30 -13.88 18.94
CA SER A 39 6.54 -13.94 19.71
C SER A 39 7.06 -12.55 20.10
N ALA A 40 7.02 -11.62 19.15
CA ALA A 40 7.40 -10.22 19.38
C ALA A 40 6.50 -9.54 20.43
N ASP A 41 5.18 -9.75 20.36
CA ASP A 41 4.22 -9.21 21.32
C ASP A 41 4.45 -9.74 22.74
N VAL A 42 4.72 -11.06 22.86
CA VAL A 42 5.03 -11.72 24.14
C VAL A 42 6.32 -11.16 24.73
N LYS A 43 7.34 -10.96 23.89
CA LYS A 43 8.62 -10.39 24.30
C LYS A 43 8.47 -8.92 24.76
N ASP A 44 7.65 -8.14 24.05
CA ASP A 44 7.31 -6.76 24.42
C ASP A 44 6.62 -6.68 25.79
N ILE A 45 5.58 -7.49 26.02
CA ILE A 45 4.90 -7.57 27.32
C ILE A 45 5.88 -7.95 28.43
N SER A 46 6.74 -8.93 28.20
CA SER A 46 7.74 -9.38 29.16
C SER A 46 8.74 -8.29 29.51
N ASN A 47 9.31 -7.63 28.49
CA ASN A 47 10.28 -6.54 28.64
C ASN A 47 9.65 -5.38 29.41
N ARG A 48 8.42 -5.03 29.11
CA ARG A 48 7.68 -3.96 29.81
C ARG A 48 7.42 -4.30 31.29
N LEU A 49 7.10 -5.57 31.58
CA LEU A 49 6.97 -6.03 32.97
C LEU A 49 8.31 -5.95 33.72
N VAL A 50 9.39 -6.37 33.07
CA VAL A 50 10.74 -6.34 33.63
C VAL A 50 11.19 -4.89 33.87
N SER A 51 11.05 -4.00 32.90
CA SER A 51 11.41 -2.60 33.00
C SER A 51 10.64 -1.87 34.12
N ASN A 52 9.31 -2.11 34.24
CA ASN A 52 8.51 -1.57 35.34
C ASN A 52 8.93 -2.10 36.72
N LEU A 53 9.47 -3.31 36.79
CA LEU A 53 9.92 -3.92 38.05
C LEU A 53 11.35 -3.55 38.42
N SER A 54 12.22 -3.33 37.43
CA SER A 54 13.62 -2.92 37.62
C SER A 54 13.74 -1.43 38.00
N GLY A 55 12.66 -0.65 37.78
CA GLY A 55 12.70 0.78 38.03
C GLY A 55 13.64 1.50 37.07
N GLU A 56 13.91 0.93 35.89
CA GLU A 56 14.62 1.61 34.83
C GLU A 56 13.84 2.83 34.39
N GLU A 57 14.50 4.00 34.43
CA GLU A 57 13.92 5.22 33.90
C GLU A 57 13.65 5.04 32.41
N GLN A 58 12.39 5.08 32.02
CA GLN A 58 12.04 5.09 30.60
C GLN A 58 12.62 6.34 29.95
N PRO A 59 13.03 6.27 28.66
CA PRO A 59 13.53 7.45 27.96
C PRO A 59 12.53 8.61 28.08
N ASP A 60 13.00 9.75 28.58
CA ASP A 60 12.20 10.96 28.68
C ASP A 60 12.06 11.60 27.28
N TRP A 61 11.10 11.09 26.52
CA TRP A 61 10.82 11.58 25.16
C TRP A 61 10.40 13.06 25.15
N GLU A 62 9.89 13.60 26.27
CA GLU A 62 9.46 14.99 26.33
C GLU A 62 10.65 15.96 26.34
N ASN A 63 11.80 15.55 26.85
CA ASN A 63 13.01 16.38 26.92
C ASN A 63 14.09 16.02 25.89
N THR A 64 13.81 15.08 24.99
CA THR A 64 14.75 14.69 23.93
C THR A 64 14.75 15.70 22.79
N GLU A 65 15.93 16.06 22.26
CA GLU A 65 16.03 16.87 21.05
C GLU A 65 15.63 16.06 19.79
N PRO A 66 15.22 16.72 18.69
CA PRO A 66 14.91 16.03 17.44
C PRO A 66 16.05 15.13 17.00
N SER A 67 15.78 13.82 16.85
CA SER A 67 16.82 12.80 16.71
C SER A 67 16.45 11.73 15.69
N ILE A 68 17.48 11.10 15.15
CA ILE A 68 17.38 9.86 14.36
C ILE A 68 17.36 8.70 15.36
N ILE A 69 16.37 7.83 15.26
CA ILE A 69 16.22 6.65 16.09
C ILE A 69 16.88 5.47 15.38
N VAL A 70 17.90 4.89 16.03
CA VAL A 70 18.58 3.69 15.53
C VAL A 70 18.30 2.54 16.50
N ALA A 71 17.74 1.45 16.01
CA ALA A 71 17.34 0.31 16.82
C ALA A 71 17.53 -1.01 16.08
N ASP A 72 17.50 -2.12 16.82
CA ASP A 72 17.47 -3.46 16.23
C ASP A 72 16.14 -3.68 15.49
N ASP A 73 15.05 -3.52 16.19
CA ASP A 73 13.67 -3.40 15.73
C ASP A 73 12.92 -2.53 16.76
N LEU A 74 11.73 -2.06 16.43
CA LEU A 74 10.91 -1.27 17.34
C LEU A 74 9.55 -1.94 17.53
N THR A 75 9.19 -2.11 18.79
CA THR A 75 7.88 -2.65 19.16
C THR A 75 6.78 -1.58 19.03
N PRO A 76 5.51 -2.00 18.86
CA PRO A 76 4.38 -1.09 18.86
C PRO A 76 4.32 -0.21 20.10
N SER A 77 4.65 -0.76 21.29
CA SER A 77 4.63 -0.04 22.57
C SER A 77 5.66 1.08 22.63
N GLU A 78 6.86 0.85 22.11
CA GLU A 78 7.92 1.86 22.05
C GLU A 78 7.54 3.01 21.13
N THR A 79 7.01 2.67 19.95
CA THR A 79 6.63 3.67 18.94
C THR A 79 5.46 4.55 19.37
N VAL A 80 4.53 4.04 20.17
CA VAL A 80 3.39 4.82 20.72
C VAL A 80 3.86 5.86 21.74
N GLN A 81 4.94 5.60 22.48
CA GLN A 81 5.47 6.48 23.52
C GLN A 81 6.36 7.61 22.98
N MET A 82 6.81 7.50 21.72
CA MET A 82 7.69 8.49 21.11
C MET A 82 6.95 9.78 20.73
N ASP A 83 7.55 10.93 21.00
CA ASP A 83 7.07 12.21 20.47
C ASP A 83 7.37 12.29 18.96
N LYS A 84 6.32 12.13 18.17
CA LYS A 84 6.40 12.11 16.69
C LYS A 84 7.04 13.37 16.09
N ASN A 85 6.97 14.50 16.77
CA ASN A 85 7.55 15.77 16.29
C ASN A 85 9.08 15.82 16.49
N LYS A 86 9.63 14.91 17.27
CA LYS A 86 11.06 14.84 17.59
C LYS A 86 11.80 13.71 16.86
N ILE A 87 11.08 12.88 16.11
CA ILE A 87 11.69 11.83 15.32
C ILE A 87 12.00 12.36 13.92
N LEU A 88 13.28 12.37 13.57
CA LEU A 88 13.73 12.81 12.23
C LEU A 88 13.80 11.66 11.21
N ALA A 89 14.16 10.46 11.65
CA ALA A 89 14.23 9.27 10.83
C ALA A 89 14.31 8.01 11.70
N PHE A 90 14.01 6.85 11.10
CA PHE A 90 14.28 5.53 11.67
C PHE A 90 15.39 4.81 10.90
N VAL A 91 16.26 4.12 11.62
CA VAL A 91 17.26 3.22 11.05
C VAL A 91 17.20 1.90 11.83
N LEU A 92 16.79 0.82 11.18
CA LEU A 92 16.58 -0.48 11.80
C LEU A 92 17.55 -1.51 11.22
N VAL A 93 18.14 -2.32 12.11
CA VAL A 93 19.02 -3.44 11.73
C VAL A 93 18.16 -4.59 11.18
N HIS A 94 17.05 -4.89 11.85
CA HIS A 94 16.09 -5.92 11.44
C HIS A 94 14.75 -5.33 11.08
N GLY A 95 13.88 -6.15 10.50
CA GLY A 95 12.53 -5.76 10.09
C GLY A 95 12.28 -5.92 8.60
N SER A 96 11.10 -5.52 8.16
CA SER A 96 10.68 -5.56 6.77
C SER A 96 9.96 -4.27 6.36
N ALA A 97 9.79 -4.07 5.07
CA ALA A 97 9.02 -2.93 4.55
C ALA A 97 7.55 -2.89 5.04
N ASN A 98 7.05 -3.99 5.58
CA ASN A 98 5.72 -4.12 6.16
C ASN A 98 5.73 -4.19 7.70
N SER A 99 6.87 -3.94 8.34
CA SER A 99 6.96 -3.85 9.81
C SER A 99 6.14 -2.67 10.34
N HIS A 100 5.76 -2.76 11.63
CA HIS A 100 5.02 -1.68 12.29
C HIS A 100 5.75 -0.34 12.19
N THR A 101 7.07 -0.33 12.39
CA THR A 101 7.89 0.87 12.28
C THR A 101 7.95 1.44 10.87
N ALA A 102 7.99 0.58 9.84
CA ALA A 102 7.95 1.04 8.44
C ALA A 102 6.61 1.71 8.12
N ILE A 103 5.51 1.14 8.61
CA ILE A 103 4.17 1.73 8.47
C ILE A 103 4.11 3.08 9.19
N LEU A 104 4.60 3.15 10.42
CA LEU A 104 4.64 4.38 11.21
C LEU A 104 5.46 5.48 10.52
N ALA A 105 6.66 5.14 10.03
CA ALA A 105 7.51 6.09 9.29
C ALA A 105 6.79 6.68 8.06
N ARG A 106 6.10 5.81 7.29
CA ARG A 106 5.28 6.27 6.17
C ARG A 106 4.14 7.18 6.63
N MET A 107 3.44 6.82 7.70
CA MET A 107 2.38 7.64 8.29
C MET A 107 2.89 9.01 8.77
N MET A 108 4.11 9.06 9.25
CA MET A 108 4.76 10.30 9.71
C MET A 108 5.45 11.07 8.56
N ASN A 109 5.53 10.49 7.38
CA ASN A 109 6.27 11.01 6.23
C ASN A 109 7.73 11.36 6.55
N ILE A 110 8.40 10.47 7.30
CA ILE A 110 9.82 10.60 7.66
C ILE A 110 10.64 9.46 7.04
N PRO A 111 11.94 9.67 6.77
CA PRO A 111 12.82 8.64 6.25
C PRO A 111 12.90 7.42 7.17
N ALA A 112 12.91 6.21 6.59
CA ALA A 112 13.20 4.99 7.33
C ALA A 112 14.08 4.06 6.48
N LEU A 113 15.17 3.60 7.07
CA LEU A 113 16.04 2.57 6.51
C LEU A 113 15.87 1.29 7.32
N ILE A 114 15.68 0.17 6.65
CA ILE A 114 15.43 -1.13 7.26
C ILE A 114 16.41 -2.16 6.69
N GLY A 115 16.90 -3.06 7.56
CA GLY A 115 17.89 -4.04 7.15
C GLY A 115 19.29 -3.47 7.01
N VAL A 116 19.61 -2.43 7.78
CA VAL A 116 20.90 -1.76 7.74
C VAL A 116 21.92 -2.57 8.54
N PRO A 117 23.04 -3.03 7.95
CA PRO A 117 24.02 -3.86 8.63
C PRO A 117 24.91 -3.02 9.56
N ILE A 118 24.41 -2.72 10.75
CA ILE A 118 25.11 -1.92 11.78
C ILE A 118 25.16 -2.69 13.09
N GLU A 119 26.31 -2.62 13.76
CA GLU A 119 26.48 -3.09 15.13
C GLU A 119 26.05 -1.99 16.11
N LEU A 120 24.91 -2.17 16.76
CA LEU A 120 24.32 -1.18 17.68
C LEU A 120 25.25 -0.87 18.86
N GLU A 121 26.02 -1.85 19.31
CA GLU A 121 26.99 -1.71 20.42
C GLU A 121 28.10 -0.70 20.09
N SER A 122 28.36 -0.43 18.83
CA SER A 122 29.36 0.54 18.37
C SER A 122 28.82 1.98 18.32
N LEU A 123 27.52 2.16 18.51
CA LEU A 123 26.87 3.46 18.43
C LEU A 123 26.78 4.14 19.81
N HIS A 124 26.94 5.43 19.80
CA HIS A 124 26.77 6.25 21.00
C HIS A 124 25.71 7.34 20.77
N ASN A 125 24.89 7.60 21.76
CA ASN A 125 23.92 8.66 21.72
C ASN A 125 24.57 10.04 21.52
N GLY A 126 23.92 10.91 20.75
CA GLY A 126 24.41 12.26 20.49
C GLY A 126 25.41 12.37 19.33
N VAL A 127 25.63 11.28 18.59
CA VAL A 127 26.47 11.29 17.38
C VAL A 127 25.70 11.92 16.24
N ASN A 128 26.37 12.76 15.44
CA ASN A 128 25.76 13.30 14.22
C ASN A 128 25.61 12.21 13.17
N ALA A 129 24.47 12.17 12.51
CA ALA A 129 24.18 11.24 11.46
C ALA A 129 23.34 11.87 10.33
N ILE A 130 23.42 11.29 9.13
CA ILE A 130 22.58 11.63 7.99
C ILE A 130 21.84 10.38 7.54
N VAL A 131 20.53 10.49 7.34
CA VAL A 131 19.69 9.46 6.75
C VAL A 131 19.09 9.99 5.46
N ASP A 132 19.38 9.32 4.36
CA ASP A 132 18.73 9.53 3.07
C ASP A 132 17.85 8.33 2.75
N GLY A 133 16.54 8.49 2.88
CA GLY A 133 15.56 7.45 2.61
C GLY A 133 15.32 7.22 1.12
N GLN A 134 15.72 8.16 0.25
CA GLN A 134 15.57 8.04 -1.20
C GLN A 134 16.70 7.17 -1.79
N ASP A 135 17.94 7.46 -1.41
CA ASP A 135 19.10 6.76 -1.90
C ASP A 135 19.50 5.56 -1.01
N GLY A 136 18.81 5.35 0.12
CA GLY A 136 19.09 4.27 1.05
C GLY A 136 20.42 4.43 1.78
N ILE A 137 20.82 5.65 2.10
CA ILE A 137 22.13 5.98 2.63
C ILE A 137 22.03 6.36 4.11
N PHE A 138 22.95 5.79 4.92
CA PHE A 138 23.16 6.16 6.31
C PHE A 138 24.62 6.52 6.55
N TYR A 139 24.91 7.76 6.95
CA TYR A 139 26.24 8.21 7.35
C TYR A 139 26.29 8.46 8.86
N LEU A 140 27.26 7.84 9.50
CA LEU A 140 27.66 8.12 10.90
C LEU A 140 28.86 9.06 10.91
N ASN A 141 28.84 10.06 11.80
CA ASN A 141 29.90 11.06 11.92
C ASN A 141 30.24 11.69 10.55
N PRO A 142 29.24 12.21 9.80
CA PRO A 142 29.48 12.81 8.50
C PRO A 142 30.47 13.97 8.60
N ASP A 143 31.31 14.11 7.60
CA ASP A 143 32.19 15.27 7.48
C ASP A 143 31.44 16.55 7.10
N GLU A 144 32.11 17.69 7.18
CA GLU A 144 31.48 19.00 6.90
C GLU A 144 30.93 19.08 5.46
N ASN A 145 31.57 18.42 4.49
CA ASN A 145 31.11 18.40 3.10
C ASN A 145 29.83 17.57 2.95
N GLN A 146 29.76 16.39 3.59
CA GLN A 146 28.58 15.53 3.60
C GLN A 146 27.40 16.24 4.27
N ILE A 147 27.63 16.92 5.39
CA ILE A 147 26.60 17.72 6.07
C ILE A 147 26.11 18.85 5.17
N ALA A 148 27.03 19.56 4.50
CA ALA A 148 26.66 20.65 3.61
C ALA A 148 25.83 20.16 2.41
N GLN A 149 26.21 19.06 1.78
CA GLN A 149 25.48 18.43 0.69
C GLN A 149 24.08 17.96 1.12
N ALA A 150 23.98 17.30 2.26
CA ALA A 150 22.68 16.84 2.79
C ALA A 150 21.75 18.02 3.13
N LYS A 151 22.28 19.09 3.74
CA LYS A 151 21.50 20.31 4.00
C LYS A 151 21.04 21.00 2.72
N GLU A 152 21.89 21.06 1.69
CA GLU A 152 21.50 21.62 0.40
C GLU A 152 20.42 20.79 -0.28
N ALA A 153 20.53 19.43 -0.24
CA ALA A 153 19.51 18.53 -0.76
C ALA A 153 18.18 18.70 0.00
N GLN A 154 18.21 18.74 1.33
CA GLN A 154 17.03 18.96 2.17
C GLN A 154 16.38 20.32 1.89
N GLN A 155 17.18 21.38 1.72
CA GLN A 155 16.66 22.69 1.37
C GLN A 155 15.98 22.69 0.00
N LYS A 156 16.60 22.08 -1.01
CA LYS A 156 16.02 21.93 -2.35
C LYS A 156 14.70 21.17 -2.31
N GLU A 157 14.64 20.08 -1.54
CA GLU A 157 13.41 19.30 -1.35
C GLU A 157 12.30 20.13 -0.71
N GLN A 158 12.64 20.89 0.34
CA GLN A 158 11.68 21.78 1.00
C GLN A 158 11.18 22.91 0.08
N GLU A 159 12.07 23.49 -0.71
CA GLU A 159 11.70 24.51 -1.70
C GLU A 159 10.80 23.90 -2.79
N GLN A 160 11.12 22.70 -3.25
CA GLN A 160 10.29 21.98 -4.21
C GLN A 160 8.92 21.65 -3.63
N LYS A 161 8.83 21.16 -2.39
CA LYS A 161 7.55 20.94 -1.69
C LYS A 161 6.71 22.21 -1.58
N LYS A 162 7.35 23.36 -1.28
CA LYS A 162 6.66 24.66 -1.24
C LYS A 162 6.15 25.08 -2.63
N LEU A 163 6.93 24.88 -3.67
CA LEU A 163 6.51 25.17 -5.05
C LEU A 163 5.32 24.28 -5.46
N LEU A 164 5.41 22.98 -5.15
CA LEU A 164 4.32 22.04 -5.43
C LEU A 164 3.04 22.36 -4.66
N ALA A 165 3.14 22.91 -3.44
CA ALA A 165 1.98 23.34 -2.68
C ALA A 165 1.14 24.42 -3.40
N ASN A 166 1.71 25.18 -4.32
CA ASN A 166 0.98 26.16 -5.15
C ASN A 166 0.02 25.50 -6.16
N TYR A 167 0.14 24.18 -6.37
CA TYR A 167 -0.75 23.42 -7.23
C TYR A 167 -1.92 22.80 -6.47
N LYS A 168 -1.99 22.90 -5.14
CA LYS A 168 -3.18 22.51 -4.36
C LYS A 168 -4.37 23.37 -4.77
N GLY A 169 -5.54 22.75 -4.93
CA GLY A 169 -6.78 23.40 -5.35
C GLY A 169 -6.83 23.77 -6.85
N ARG A 170 -5.82 23.43 -7.64
CA ARG A 170 -5.86 23.58 -9.08
C ARG A 170 -6.37 22.33 -9.76
N GLU A 171 -7.12 22.50 -10.84
CA GLU A 171 -7.46 21.37 -11.71
C GLU A 171 -6.23 20.86 -12.46
N SER A 172 -6.18 19.56 -12.72
CA SER A 172 -5.12 18.92 -13.50
C SER A 172 -5.40 19.07 -15.01
N VAL A 173 -5.16 20.27 -15.54
CA VAL A 173 -5.47 20.67 -16.92
C VAL A 173 -4.23 21.16 -17.61
N THR A 174 -3.98 20.69 -18.85
CA THR A 174 -2.90 21.18 -19.71
C THR A 174 -3.17 22.61 -20.19
N LYS A 175 -2.17 23.30 -20.69
CA LYS A 175 -2.34 24.64 -21.25
C LYS A 175 -3.29 24.67 -22.47
N SER A 176 -3.39 23.56 -23.20
CA SER A 176 -4.37 23.39 -24.29
C SER A 176 -5.79 23.11 -23.82
N GLY A 177 -6.03 23.00 -22.50
CA GLY A 177 -7.35 22.79 -21.91
C GLY A 177 -7.77 21.33 -21.76
N ARG A 178 -6.87 20.37 -21.97
CA ARG A 178 -7.17 18.96 -21.74
C ARG A 178 -7.11 18.62 -20.26
N LYS A 179 -8.21 18.17 -19.70
CA LYS A 179 -8.31 17.70 -18.32
C LYS A 179 -7.87 16.23 -18.21
N ILE A 180 -7.04 15.96 -17.21
CA ILE A 180 -6.61 14.61 -16.80
C ILE A 180 -7.06 14.42 -15.36
N ASN A 181 -7.80 13.35 -15.07
CA ASN A 181 -8.17 13.04 -13.69
C ASN A 181 -6.94 12.53 -12.95
N LEU A 182 -6.59 13.19 -11.86
CA LEU A 182 -5.43 12.81 -11.06
C LEU A 182 -5.86 12.25 -9.72
N TYR A 183 -5.78 10.92 -9.62
CA TYR A 183 -6.24 10.15 -8.47
C TYR A 183 -5.08 9.59 -7.66
N ALA A 184 -5.40 9.08 -6.48
CA ALA A 184 -4.42 8.46 -5.61
C ALA A 184 -4.62 6.95 -5.49
N ASN A 185 -3.52 6.22 -5.27
CA ASN A 185 -3.53 4.81 -4.90
C ASN A 185 -3.46 4.68 -3.38
N ILE A 186 -4.30 3.84 -2.78
CA ILE A 186 -4.29 3.55 -1.36
C ILE A 186 -4.29 2.05 -1.07
N GLY A 187 -3.73 1.68 0.08
CA GLY A 187 -3.66 0.31 0.56
C GLY A 187 -4.56 0.02 1.75
N ASN A 188 -5.06 1.06 2.44
CA ASN A 188 -5.94 0.92 3.60
C ASN A 188 -6.80 2.18 3.81
N VAL A 189 -7.75 2.12 4.75
CA VAL A 189 -8.69 3.21 5.03
C VAL A 189 -7.98 4.46 5.58
N SER A 190 -6.93 4.29 6.38
CA SER A 190 -6.21 5.43 6.99
C SER A 190 -5.47 6.28 5.95
N ASP A 191 -5.16 5.74 4.78
CA ASP A 191 -4.47 6.47 3.72
C ASP A 191 -5.32 7.59 3.12
N VAL A 192 -6.64 7.57 3.33
CA VAL A 192 -7.55 8.62 2.82
C VAL A 192 -7.16 10.02 3.33
N ALA A 193 -6.62 10.12 4.54
CA ALA A 193 -6.11 11.39 5.08
C ALA A 193 -5.01 11.98 4.17
N TYR A 194 -4.09 11.14 3.69
CA TYR A 194 -3.02 11.56 2.77
C TYR A 194 -3.53 11.91 1.38
N VAL A 195 -4.57 11.20 0.91
CA VAL A 195 -5.23 11.52 -0.36
C VAL A 195 -5.77 12.95 -0.32
N LEU A 196 -6.46 13.31 0.76
CA LEU A 196 -7.04 14.64 0.96
C LEU A 196 -5.96 15.70 1.20
N GLU A 197 -4.93 15.39 1.99
CA GLU A 197 -3.81 16.29 2.26
C GLU A 197 -3.05 16.65 0.98
N ASN A 198 -2.85 15.71 0.07
CA ASN A 198 -2.18 15.92 -1.21
C ASN A 198 -3.11 16.35 -2.33
N ASP A 199 -4.37 16.65 -2.00
CA ASP A 199 -5.35 17.22 -2.92
C ASP A 199 -5.62 16.36 -4.16
N ALA A 200 -5.64 15.03 -4.01
CA ALA A 200 -6.04 14.14 -5.10
C ALA A 200 -7.53 14.34 -5.45
N GLU A 201 -7.84 14.22 -6.74
CA GLU A 201 -9.19 14.43 -7.27
C GLU A 201 -10.09 13.21 -7.03
N GLY A 202 -9.51 12.07 -6.64
CA GLY A 202 -10.20 10.81 -6.33
C GLY A 202 -9.23 9.73 -5.88
N ILE A 203 -9.73 8.51 -5.75
CA ILE A 203 -8.96 7.30 -5.53
C ILE A 203 -9.13 6.41 -6.77
N GLY A 204 -8.04 6.20 -7.54
CA GLY A 204 -8.07 5.39 -8.74
C GLY A 204 -7.71 3.91 -8.51
N LEU A 205 -7.14 3.63 -7.33
CA LEU A 205 -6.91 2.27 -6.87
C LEU A 205 -6.99 2.19 -5.35
N PHE A 206 -8.07 1.60 -4.83
CA PHE A 206 -8.11 1.12 -3.46
C PHE A 206 -7.93 -0.39 -3.46
N ARG A 207 -6.80 -0.84 -2.91
CA ARG A 207 -6.47 -2.27 -2.79
C ARG A 207 -7.24 -2.87 -1.63
N SER A 208 -8.17 -3.79 -1.91
CA SER A 208 -9.00 -4.41 -0.86
C SER A 208 -8.28 -5.52 -0.09
N GLU A 209 -7.08 -5.90 -0.51
CA GLU A 209 -6.30 -7.02 0.07
C GLU A 209 -6.00 -6.85 1.55
N PHE A 210 -5.90 -5.61 2.05
CA PHE A 210 -5.67 -5.34 3.48
C PHE A 210 -6.75 -5.95 4.39
N LEU A 211 -7.97 -6.16 3.86
CA LEU A 211 -9.07 -6.80 4.60
C LEU A 211 -8.87 -8.31 4.76
N TYR A 212 -8.03 -8.90 3.93
CA TYR A 212 -7.80 -10.34 3.84
C TYR A 212 -6.45 -10.76 4.42
N LEU A 213 -5.48 -9.87 4.52
CA LEU A 213 -4.13 -10.19 4.95
C LEU A 213 -3.98 -10.06 6.48
N GLY A 214 -3.12 -10.93 7.07
CA GLY A 214 -2.79 -10.87 8.49
C GLY A 214 -3.89 -11.35 9.43
N ARG A 215 -4.73 -12.28 8.98
CA ARG A 215 -5.84 -12.86 9.72
C ARG A 215 -6.02 -14.35 9.40
N ASP A 216 -6.81 -15.03 10.22
CA ASP A 216 -7.00 -16.49 10.14
C ASP A 216 -8.32 -16.89 9.47
N GLU A 217 -9.19 -15.92 9.14
CA GLU A 217 -10.51 -16.18 8.55
C GLU A 217 -10.89 -15.12 7.51
N LEU A 218 -11.83 -15.46 6.64
CA LEU A 218 -12.35 -14.53 5.63
C LEU A 218 -13.03 -13.32 6.29
N PRO A 219 -12.83 -12.10 5.76
CA PRO A 219 -13.60 -10.93 6.21
C PRO A 219 -15.08 -11.13 5.87
N ASP A 220 -15.94 -10.89 6.83
CA ASP A 220 -17.39 -10.97 6.61
C ASP A 220 -17.92 -9.78 5.79
N GLU A 221 -19.18 -9.87 5.33
CA GLU A 221 -19.83 -8.81 4.56
C GLU A 221 -19.90 -7.48 5.32
N THR A 222 -20.14 -7.53 6.63
CA THR A 222 -20.30 -6.33 7.46
C THR A 222 -18.99 -5.58 7.64
N GLU A 223 -17.92 -6.31 7.87
CA GLU A 223 -16.57 -5.76 7.99
C GLU A 223 -16.14 -5.06 6.70
N GLN A 224 -16.28 -5.76 5.57
CA GLN A 224 -15.97 -5.21 4.25
C GLN A 224 -16.83 -3.99 3.94
N PHE A 225 -18.15 -4.07 4.16
CA PHE A 225 -19.07 -2.97 3.97
C PHE A 225 -18.69 -1.73 4.79
N ASN A 226 -18.34 -1.90 6.07
CA ASN A 226 -17.95 -0.79 6.92
C ASN A 226 -16.68 -0.09 6.43
N ALA A 227 -15.67 -0.86 5.99
CA ALA A 227 -14.43 -0.31 5.44
C ALA A 227 -14.68 0.49 4.15
N TYR A 228 -15.44 -0.08 3.20
CA TYR A 228 -15.75 0.59 1.94
C TYR A 228 -16.61 1.84 2.15
N ARG A 229 -17.65 1.74 2.98
CA ARG A 229 -18.51 2.88 3.35
C ARG A 229 -17.71 4.02 3.96
N GLN A 230 -16.79 3.71 4.88
CA GLN A 230 -15.98 4.73 5.53
C GLN A 230 -15.13 5.51 4.52
N VAL A 231 -14.47 4.84 3.59
CA VAL A 231 -13.69 5.50 2.53
C VAL A 231 -14.57 6.37 1.66
N LEU A 232 -15.72 5.84 1.22
CA LEU A 232 -16.66 6.59 0.37
C LEU A 232 -17.18 7.84 1.07
N GLN A 233 -17.55 7.74 2.34
CA GLN A 233 -18.00 8.89 3.12
C GLN A 233 -16.90 9.95 3.32
N MET A 234 -15.66 9.53 3.57
CA MET A 234 -14.52 10.44 3.71
C MET A 234 -14.18 11.14 2.39
N MET A 235 -14.36 10.47 1.26
CA MET A 235 -14.10 11.03 -0.08
C MET A 235 -15.26 11.87 -0.62
N ALA A 236 -16.43 11.86 0.02
CA ALA A 236 -17.63 12.58 -0.41
C ALA A 236 -18.01 12.26 -1.87
N ASP A 237 -18.10 13.27 -2.74
CA ASP A 237 -18.49 13.10 -4.15
C ASP A 237 -17.31 12.68 -5.06
N LYS A 238 -16.08 12.61 -4.53
CA LYS A 238 -14.90 12.22 -5.29
C LYS A 238 -14.96 10.73 -5.63
N LYS A 239 -14.54 10.39 -6.84
CA LYS A 239 -14.53 9.00 -7.33
C LYS A 239 -13.61 8.12 -6.49
N VAL A 240 -14.07 6.89 -6.20
CA VAL A 240 -13.31 5.85 -5.53
C VAL A 240 -13.42 4.56 -6.33
N VAL A 241 -12.30 4.12 -6.93
CA VAL A 241 -12.20 2.84 -7.61
C VAL A 241 -11.70 1.79 -6.61
N ILE A 242 -12.52 0.80 -6.30
CA ILE A 242 -12.16 -0.31 -5.41
C ILE A 242 -11.88 -1.55 -6.26
N ARG A 243 -10.66 -2.08 -6.13
CA ARG A 243 -10.28 -3.33 -6.75
C ARG A 243 -10.77 -4.51 -5.92
N THR A 244 -11.43 -5.47 -6.56
CA THR A 244 -11.80 -6.73 -5.90
C THR A 244 -10.56 -7.54 -5.56
N LEU A 245 -10.72 -8.63 -4.82
CA LEU A 245 -9.65 -9.49 -4.32
C LEU A 245 -8.57 -9.77 -5.37
N ASP A 246 -7.32 -9.42 -5.05
CA ASP A 246 -6.12 -9.74 -5.84
C ASP A 246 -5.04 -10.40 -4.97
N ILE A 247 -5.35 -11.59 -4.48
CA ILE A 247 -4.47 -12.43 -3.68
C ILE A 247 -4.13 -13.69 -4.47
N GLY A 248 -2.90 -14.17 -4.32
CA GLY A 248 -2.40 -15.43 -4.83
C GLY A 248 -1.55 -16.15 -3.77
N ALA A 249 -0.95 -17.27 -4.12
CA ALA A 249 -0.13 -18.09 -3.23
C ALA A 249 1.16 -17.40 -2.72
N ASP A 250 1.49 -16.22 -3.25
CA ASP A 250 2.58 -15.35 -2.77
C ASP A 250 2.21 -14.54 -1.53
N LYS A 251 0.94 -14.52 -1.12
CA LYS A 251 0.43 -13.78 0.04
C LYS A 251 0.07 -14.74 1.15
N LYS A 252 0.29 -14.29 2.39
CA LYS A 252 -0.08 -15.05 3.60
C LYS A 252 -1.58 -14.95 3.86
N ALA A 253 -2.34 -15.89 3.29
CA ALA A 253 -3.78 -16.04 3.49
C ALA A 253 -4.13 -17.56 3.46
N ASP A 254 -3.57 -18.31 4.42
CA ASP A 254 -3.62 -19.78 4.45
C ASP A 254 -5.04 -20.33 4.48
N TYR A 255 -5.98 -19.59 5.07
CA TYR A 255 -7.40 -19.92 5.12
C TYR A 255 -8.08 -19.95 3.73
N LEU A 256 -7.45 -19.38 2.69
CA LEU A 256 -7.92 -19.51 1.31
C LEU A 256 -7.56 -20.87 0.69
N GLY A 257 -6.71 -21.66 1.35
CA GLY A 257 -6.34 -23.00 0.89
C GLY A 257 -5.59 -23.04 -0.44
N LEU A 258 -4.87 -21.96 -0.80
CA LEU A 258 -4.25 -21.81 -2.11
C LEU A 258 -3.07 -22.77 -2.34
N GLY A 259 -2.51 -23.33 -1.26
CA GLY A 259 -1.34 -24.19 -1.35
C GLY A 259 -0.07 -23.43 -1.78
N LYS A 260 1.01 -24.18 -2.01
CA LYS A 260 2.26 -23.62 -2.53
C LYS A 260 2.32 -23.79 -4.04
N GLU A 261 2.58 -22.70 -4.75
CA GLU A 261 2.79 -22.69 -6.20
C GLU A 261 4.21 -22.29 -6.55
N ASP A 262 4.77 -22.87 -7.62
CA ASP A 262 6.11 -22.52 -8.08
C ASP A 262 6.16 -21.14 -8.73
N ASN A 263 5.05 -20.69 -9.32
CA ASN A 263 4.92 -19.40 -9.98
C ASN A 263 3.60 -18.69 -9.58
N PRO A 264 3.48 -18.18 -8.35
CA PRO A 264 2.23 -17.58 -7.86
C PRO A 264 1.67 -16.46 -8.73
N ALA A 265 2.53 -15.68 -9.36
CA ALA A 265 2.13 -14.60 -10.27
C ALA A 265 1.37 -15.10 -11.49
N LEU A 266 1.65 -16.33 -11.94
CA LEU A 266 0.98 -17.01 -13.07
C LEU A 266 -0.08 -18.02 -12.61
N GLY A 267 -0.26 -18.16 -11.31
CA GLY A 267 -1.02 -19.22 -10.68
C GLY A 267 -2.50 -18.89 -10.43
N TYR A 268 -3.05 -19.56 -9.43
CA TYR A 268 -4.43 -19.43 -8.98
C TYR A 268 -4.57 -18.21 -8.07
N ARG A 269 -4.98 -17.08 -8.66
CA ARG A 269 -5.06 -15.79 -7.99
C ARG A 269 -6.21 -14.94 -8.51
N ALA A 270 -6.56 -13.91 -7.74
CA ALA A 270 -7.45 -12.82 -8.13
C ALA A 270 -8.81 -13.31 -8.64
N ILE A 271 -9.21 -12.88 -9.83
CA ILE A 271 -10.52 -13.25 -10.42
C ILE A 271 -10.67 -14.77 -10.62
N ARG A 272 -9.59 -15.52 -10.78
CA ARG A 272 -9.64 -16.99 -10.89
C ARG A 272 -10.18 -17.61 -9.61
N ILE A 273 -9.75 -17.13 -8.45
CA ILE A 273 -10.30 -17.53 -7.15
C ILE A 273 -11.77 -17.12 -7.05
N CYS A 274 -12.08 -15.87 -7.39
CA CYS A 274 -13.42 -15.32 -7.30
C CYS A 274 -14.45 -16.11 -8.13
N LEU A 275 -14.09 -16.58 -9.33
CA LEU A 275 -14.98 -17.33 -10.21
C LEU A 275 -15.13 -18.81 -9.80
N GLU A 276 -14.11 -19.43 -9.20
CA GLU A 276 -14.18 -20.81 -8.72
C GLU A 276 -14.72 -20.93 -7.29
N GLN A 277 -14.57 -19.87 -6.49
CA GLN A 277 -15.09 -19.78 -5.12
C GLN A 277 -16.10 -18.60 -5.02
N PRO A 278 -17.29 -18.74 -5.65
CA PRO A 278 -18.22 -17.63 -5.80
C PRO A 278 -18.75 -17.07 -4.46
N ASP A 279 -18.73 -17.84 -3.38
CA ASP A 279 -19.17 -17.38 -2.06
C ASP A 279 -18.27 -16.26 -1.53
N ILE A 280 -16.96 -16.37 -1.72
CA ILE A 280 -16.00 -15.31 -1.35
C ILE A 280 -16.28 -14.05 -2.17
N PHE A 281 -16.47 -14.22 -3.47
CA PHE A 281 -16.71 -13.12 -4.38
C PHE A 281 -18.07 -12.44 -4.13
N LYS A 282 -19.13 -13.23 -3.91
CA LYS A 282 -20.46 -12.72 -3.57
C LYS A 282 -20.45 -11.91 -2.27
N THR A 283 -19.73 -12.37 -1.24
CA THR A 283 -19.58 -11.64 0.02
C THR A 283 -18.96 -10.26 -0.22
N GLN A 284 -17.90 -10.18 -1.03
CA GLN A 284 -17.27 -8.91 -1.39
C GLN A 284 -18.19 -8.02 -2.22
N LEU A 285 -18.85 -8.57 -3.23
CA LEU A 285 -19.79 -7.84 -4.09
C LEU A 285 -20.99 -7.31 -3.32
N ARG A 286 -21.58 -8.09 -2.41
CA ARG A 286 -22.66 -7.63 -1.52
C ARG A 286 -22.22 -6.40 -0.73
N ALA A 287 -21.04 -6.47 -0.12
CA ALA A 287 -20.48 -5.34 0.62
C ALA A 287 -20.26 -4.09 -0.27
N LEU A 288 -19.73 -4.27 -1.48
CA LEU A 288 -19.49 -3.19 -2.44
C LEU A 288 -20.79 -2.56 -2.94
N LEU A 289 -21.78 -3.35 -3.38
CA LEU A 289 -23.07 -2.83 -3.87
C LEU A 289 -23.83 -2.07 -2.78
N ARG A 290 -23.78 -2.53 -1.53
CA ARG A 290 -24.34 -1.81 -0.37
C ARG A 290 -23.59 -0.51 -0.10
N ALA A 291 -22.27 -0.52 -0.19
CA ALA A 291 -21.43 0.64 0.06
C ALA A 291 -21.59 1.73 -1.02
N ALA A 292 -21.95 1.37 -2.25
CA ALA A 292 -22.16 2.29 -3.37
C ALA A 292 -23.20 3.39 -3.07
N LYS A 293 -24.11 3.16 -2.14
CA LYS A 293 -25.09 4.17 -1.66
C LYS A 293 -24.45 5.36 -0.93
N TYR A 294 -23.18 5.25 -0.54
CA TYR A 294 -22.55 6.21 0.37
C TYR A 294 -21.48 7.10 -0.30
N GLY A 295 -21.32 7.01 -1.61
CA GLY A 295 -20.38 7.85 -2.37
C GLY A 295 -20.23 7.38 -3.82
N ASN A 296 -19.30 8.00 -4.55
CA ASN A 296 -19.07 7.72 -5.96
C ASN A 296 -18.13 6.53 -6.14
N LEU A 297 -18.68 5.31 -6.03
CA LEU A 297 -17.95 4.06 -6.17
C LEU A 297 -17.82 3.63 -7.65
N SER A 298 -16.67 3.06 -7.99
CA SER A 298 -16.47 2.21 -9.18
C SER A 298 -15.79 0.90 -8.75
N ILE A 299 -16.20 -0.23 -9.30
CA ILE A 299 -15.62 -1.55 -9.01
C ILE A 299 -14.66 -1.92 -10.12
N MET A 300 -13.47 -2.43 -9.79
CA MET A 300 -12.47 -2.87 -10.73
C MET A 300 -12.08 -4.33 -10.51
N TYR A 301 -12.13 -5.15 -11.57
CA TYR A 301 -11.81 -6.56 -11.52
C TYR A 301 -10.40 -6.82 -12.07
N PRO A 302 -9.49 -7.43 -11.26
CA PRO A 302 -8.11 -7.68 -11.65
C PRO A 302 -7.93 -8.96 -12.46
N MET A 303 -6.79 -9.12 -13.13
CA MET A 303 -6.30 -10.33 -13.76
C MET A 303 -7.19 -10.91 -14.86
N ILE A 304 -7.93 -10.08 -15.58
CA ILE A 304 -8.79 -10.49 -16.70
C ILE A 304 -7.95 -10.94 -17.89
N ILE A 305 -8.37 -12.05 -18.53
CA ILE A 305 -7.74 -12.59 -19.72
C ILE A 305 -8.74 -12.88 -20.85
N SER A 306 -10.04 -12.82 -20.59
CA SER A 306 -11.05 -13.18 -21.59
C SER A 306 -12.37 -12.42 -21.43
N VAL A 307 -13.18 -12.42 -22.48
CA VAL A 307 -14.56 -11.90 -22.51
C VAL A 307 -15.47 -12.72 -21.61
N GLU A 308 -15.29 -14.04 -21.59
CA GLU A 308 -16.08 -14.99 -20.82
C GLU A 308 -15.96 -14.76 -19.31
N GLU A 309 -14.77 -14.33 -18.82
CA GLU A 309 -14.60 -13.95 -17.42
C GLU A 309 -15.46 -12.75 -17.09
N VAL A 310 -15.48 -11.71 -17.92
CA VAL A 310 -16.29 -10.50 -17.69
C VAL A 310 -17.79 -10.83 -17.74
N VAL A 311 -18.23 -11.68 -18.66
CA VAL A 311 -19.62 -12.16 -18.74
C VAL A 311 -20.01 -12.92 -17.46
N SER A 312 -19.11 -13.77 -16.95
CA SER A 312 -19.32 -14.53 -15.71
C SER A 312 -19.40 -13.61 -14.49
N ILE A 313 -18.53 -12.60 -14.40
CA ILE A 313 -18.58 -11.57 -13.36
C ILE A 313 -19.93 -10.84 -13.36
N LYS A 314 -20.38 -10.38 -14.52
CA LYS A 314 -21.66 -9.67 -14.65
C LYS A 314 -22.85 -10.52 -14.23
N LYS A 315 -22.82 -11.81 -14.52
CA LYS A 315 -23.84 -12.75 -14.06
C LYS A 315 -23.85 -12.83 -12.52
N ILE A 316 -22.69 -12.98 -11.88
CA ILE A 316 -22.59 -13.02 -10.41
C ILE A 316 -23.05 -11.71 -9.79
N VAL A 317 -22.70 -10.55 -10.37
CA VAL A 317 -23.18 -9.23 -9.91
C VAL A 317 -24.70 -9.15 -9.99
N ALA A 318 -25.31 -9.64 -11.06
CA ALA A 318 -26.77 -9.64 -11.20
C ALA A 318 -27.43 -10.56 -10.15
N GLU A 319 -26.87 -11.75 -9.90
CA GLU A 319 -27.33 -12.66 -8.84
C GLU A 319 -27.26 -11.99 -7.46
N VAL A 320 -26.16 -11.32 -7.15
CA VAL A 320 -25.99 -10.58 -5.89
C VAL A 320 -26.99 -9.44 -5.75
N ALA A 321 -27.22 -8.71 -6.82
CA ALA A 321 -28.24 -7.65 -6.83
C ALA A 321 -29.64 -8.19 -6.54
N GLU A 322 -30.03 -9.31 -7.16
CA GLU A 322 -31.29 -10.00 -6.92
C GLU A 322 -31.41 -10.50 -5.46
N GLU A 323 -30.32 -11.07 -4.90
CA GLU A 323 -30.27 -11.48 -3.50
C GLU A 323 -30.55 -10.30 -2.55
N LEU A 324 -29.84 -9.17 -2.75
CA LEU A 324 -30.03 -7.96 -1.93
C LEU A 324 -31.44 -7.38 -2.05
N GLU A 325 -32.03 -7.40 -3.26
CA GLU A 325 -33.39 -6.95 -3.48
C GLU A 325 -34.41 -7.82 -2.77
N ASN A 326 -34.28 -9.14 -2.85
CA ASN A 326 -35.14 -10.11 -2.15
C ASN A 326 -35.07 -9.97 -0.62
N GLU A 327 -33.89 -9.63 -0.10
CA GLU A 327 -33.67 -9.36 1.33
C GLU A 327 -34.10 -7.95 1.76
N ASN A 328 -34.55 -7.09 0.84
CA ASN A 328 -34.84 -5.67 1.07
C ASN A 328 -33.65 -4.88 1.63
N ILE A 329 -32.43 -5.23 1.24
CA ILE A 329 -31.21 -4.52 1.61
C ILE A 329 -30.94 -3.43 0.56
N PRO A 330 -30.79 -2.15 0.95
CA PRO A 330 -30.53 -1.08 0.00
C PRO A 330 -29.15 -1.23 -0.66
N TYR A 331 -29.10 -1.17 -1.98
CA TYR A 331 -27.88 -1.27 -2.78
C TYR A 331 -27.94 -0.33 -4.00
N GLU A 332 -26.83 -0.18 -4.68
CA GLU A 332 -26.67 0.48 -5.96
C GLU A 332 -25.65 -0.29 -6.81
N ILE A 333 -25.86 -0.36 -8.11
CA ILE A 333 -24.90 -0.94 -9.05
C ILE A 333 -24.01 0.19 -9.58
N PRO A 334 -22.73 0.29 -9.14
CA PRO A 334 -21.84 1.35 -9.59
C PRO A 334 -21.24 1.03 -10.97
N GLU A 335 -20.43 1.96 -11.50
CA GLU A 335 -19.59 1.66 -12.66
C GLU A 335 -18.72 0.43 -12.41
N GLN A 336 -18.55 -0.41 -13.43
CA GLN A 336 -17.77 -1.63 -13.39
C GLN A 336 -16.71 -1.61 -14.48
N GLY A 337 -15.46 -1.70 -14.08
CA GLY A 337 -14.31 -1.74 -14.98
C GLY A 337 -13.40 -2.92 -14.70
N ILE A 338 -12.38 -3.04 -15.51
CA ILE A 338 -11.38 -4.10 -15.40
C ILE A 338 -9.96 -3.52 -15.34
N MET A 339 -9.08 -4.24 -14.69
CA MET A 339 -7.65 -3.95 -14.76
C MET A 339 -7.07 -4.61 -16.01
N ILE A 340 -6.47 -3.81 -16.87
CA ILE A 340 -5.73 -4.28 -18.04
C ILE A 340 -4.27 -4.44 -17.62
N GLU A 341 -3.90 -5.66 -17.31
CA GLU A 341 -2.59 -6.00 -16.77
C GLU A 341 -2.01 -7.28 -17.36
N THR A 342 -2.75 -7.92 -18.24
CA THR A 342 -2.30 -9.09 -19.01
C THR A 342 -2.22 -8.77 -20.50
N PRO A 343 -1.24 -9.28 -21.25
CA PRO A 343 -1.18 -9.11 -22.69
C PRO A 343 -2.46 -9.61 -23.41
N ALA A 344 -3.12 -10.62 -22.87
CA ALA A 344 -4.39 -11.13 -23.41
C ALA A 344 -5.50 -10.06 -23.36
N ALA A 345 -5.66 -9.39 -22.19
CA ALA A 345 -6.65 -8.32 -22.05
C ALA A 345 -6.36 -7.11 -22.97
N VAL A 346 -5.08 -6.79 -23.18
CA VAL A 346 -4.69 -5.75 -24.15
C VAL A 346 -5.16 -6.10 -25.55
N MET A 347 -4.90 -7.34 -25.99
CA MET A 347 -5.28 -7.80 -27.35
C MET A 347 -6.79 -7.86 -27.56
N LEU A 348 -7.57 -8.05 -26.49
CA LEU A 348 -9.03 -8.10 -26.49
C LEU A 348 -9.67 -6.78 -25.99
N SER A 349 -8.91 -5.70 -25.96
CA SER A 349 -9.36 -4.46 -25.32
C SER A 349 -10.59 -3.84 -26.01
N GLU A 350 -10.76 -4.02 -27.30
CA GLU A 350 -11.93 -3.53 -28.04
C GLU A 350 -13.21 -4.31 -27.65
N GLU A 351 -13.15 -5.65 -27.64
CA GLU A 351 -14.25 -6.52 -27.27
C GLU A 351 -14.61 -6.38 -25.77
N LEU A 352 -13.61 -6.24 -24.91
CA LEU A 352 -13.79 -6.03 -23.49
C LEU A 352 -14.44 -4.67 -23.18
N ALA A 353 -14.13 -3.63 -23.95
CA ALA A 353 -14.70 -2.29 -23.78
C ALA A 353 -16.20 -2.24 -24.04
N GLU A 354 -16.76 -3.16 -24.84
CA GLU A 354 -18.22 -3.28 -25.02
C GLU A 354 -18.95 -3.68 -23.73
N LEU A 355 -18.26 -4.38 -22.85
CA LEU A 355 -18.83 -5.01 -21.67
C LEU A 355 -18.65 -4.22 -20.37
N VAL A 356 -17.73 -3.28 -20.32
CA VAL A 356 -17.39 -2.56 -19.08
C VAL A 356 -17.48 -1.05 -19.26
N ASP A 357 -17.37 -0.32 -18.15
CA ASP A 357 -17.50 1.15 -18.15
C ASP A 357 -16.16 1.86 -18.25
N PHE A 358 -15.06 1.19 -17.84
CA PHE A 358 -13.72 1.76 -17.88
C PHE A 358 -12.62 0.69 -17.85
N PHE A 359 -11.40 1.13 -18.18
CA PHE A 359 -10.18 0.38 -17.97
C PHE A 359 -9.23 1.11 -17.01
N SER A 360 -8.51 0.36 -16.20
CA SER A 360 -7.36 0.85 -15.45
C SER A 360 -6.16 -0.04 -15.74
N ILE A 361 -5.07 0.56 -16.22
CA ILE A 361 -3.90 -0.21 -16.67
C ILE A 361 -2.98 -0.46 -15.48
N GLY A 362 -2.82 -1.73 -15.10
CA GLY A 362 -1.89 -2.21 -14.09
C GLY A 362 -0.50 -2.39 -14.68
N THR A 363 0.27 -1.30 -14.83
CA THR A 363 1.53 -1.31 -15.60
C THR A 363 2.60 -2.22 -15.02
N ASN A 364 2.60 -2.49 -13.71
CA ASN A 364 3.58 -3.35 -13.07
C ASN A 364 3.43 -4.81 -13.54
N ASP A 365 2.22 -5.35 -13.46
CA ASP A 365 1.93 -6.72 -13.90
C ASP A 365 1.92 -6.82 -15.42
N LEU A 366 1.44 -5.79 -16.13
CA LEU A 366 1.55 -5.73 -17.59
C LEU A 366 3.01 -5.81 -18.05
N THR A 367 3.92 -5.09 -17.39
CA THR A 367 5.36 -5.17 -17.70
C THR A 367 5.92 -6.55 -17.40
N GLN A 368 5.61 -7.12 -16.24
CA GLN A 368 6.04 -8.45 -15.82
C GLN A 368 5.65 -9.51 -16.84
N TYR A 369 4.39 -9.55 -17.26
CA TYR A 369 3.88 -10.55 -18.18
C TYR A 369 4.32 -10.31 -19.62
N THR A 370 4.45 -9.07 -20.05
CA THR A 370 4.92 -8.71 -21.39
C THR A 370 6.38 -9.10 -21.61
N LEU A 371 7.22 -8.84 -20.60
CA LEU A 371 8.66 -9.10 -20.69
C LEU A 371 9.03 -10.50 -20.18
N ALA A 372 8.06 -11.27 -19.63
CA ALA A 372 8.28 -12.57 -19.00
C ALA A 372 9.35 -12.52 -17.89
N ILE A 373 9.27 -11.51 -17.03
CA ILE A 373 10.23 -11.23 -15.96
C ILE A 373 9.46 -11.19 -14.63
N ASP A 374 9.89 -12.00 -13.67
CA ASP A 374 9.43 -11.89 -12.29
C ASP A 374 10.04 -10.66 -11.63
N ARG A 375 9.20 -9.65 -11.36
CA ARG A 375 9.61 -8.37 -10.75
C ARG A 375 10.03 -8.49 -9.28
N GLN A 376 9.77 -9.63 -8.63
CA GLN A 376 10.21 -9.91 -7.26
C GLN A 376 11.59 -10.56 -7.22
N ASN A 377 12.16 -10.92 -8.37
CA ASN A 377 13.47 -11.55 -8.45
C ASN A 377 14.57 -10.51 -8.71
N ASN A 378 15.24 -10.06 -7.68
CA ASN A 378 16.32 -9.05 -7.72
C ASN A 378 17.45 -9.37 -8.74
N ARG A 379 17.60 -10.65 -9.14
CA ARG A 379 18.58 -11.02 -10.18
C ARG A 379 18.18 -10.55 -11.57
N LEU A 380 16.89 -10.23 -11.75
CA LEU A 380 16.30 -9.81 -13.02
C LEU A 380 16.12 -8.29 -13.14
N ASP A 381 16.42 -7.51 -12.11
CA ASP A 381 16.22 -6.05 -12.06
C ASP A 381 16.78 -5.34 -13.30
N ARG A 382 17.98 -5.73 -13.73
CA ARG A 382 18.63 -5.15 -14.92
C ARG A 382 17.89 -5.41 -16.25
N PHE A 383 17.00 -6.40 -16.27
CA PHE A 383 16.18 -6.76 -17.44
C PHE A 383 14.77 -6.19 -17.35
N TYR A 384 14.32 -5.84 -16.14
CA TYR A 384 13.01 -5.25 -15.92
C TYR A 384 13.04 -3.78 -16.33
N ASN A 385 12.46 -3.51 -17.51
CA ASN A 385 12.38 -2.15 -18.05
C ASN A 385 10.92 -1.75 -18.27
N PRO A 386 10.31 -1.00 -17.35
CA PRO A 386 8.92 -0.55 -17.52
C PRO A 386 8.75 0.45 -18.66
N HIS A 387 9.83 1.12 -19.13
CA HIS A 387 9.81 1.98 -20.31
C HIS A 387 9.96 1.21 -21.63
N HIS A 388 9.90 -0.12 -21.59
CA HIS A 388 10.06 -0.91 -22.79
C HIS A 388 8.97 -0.61 -23.83
N GLU A 389 9.37 -0.42 -25.08
CA GLU A 389 8.46 0.04 -26.15
C GLU A 389 7.27 -0.90 -26.36
N ALA A 390 7.41 -2.21 -26.13
CA ALA A 390 6.30 -3.16 -26.19
C ALA A 390 5.22 -2.84 -25.13
N VAL A 391 5.62 -2.48 -23.91
CA VAL A 391 4.68 -2.09 -22.83
C VAL A 391 3.96 -0.79 -23.20
N LEU A 392 4.71 0.20 -23.68
CA LEU A 392 4.13 1.50 -24.07
C LEU A 392 3.17 1.38 -25.27
N ARG A 393 3.45 0.49 -26.23
CA ARG A 393 2.51 0.18 -27.32
C ARG A 393 1.26 -0.54 -26.81
N MET A 394 1.38 -1.43 -25.84
CA MET A 394 0.22 -2.10 -25.23
C MET A 394 -0.68 -1.11 -24.49
N ILE A 395 -0.09 -0.12 -23.79
CA ILE A 395 -0.85 0.97 -23.18
C ILE A 395 -1.63 1.74 -24.27
N GLU A 396 -0.98 2.12 -25.36
CA GLU A 396 -1.63 2.84 -26.46
C GLU A 396 -2.75 2.02 -27.12
N MET A 397 -2.53 0.72 -27.36
CA MET A 397 -3.56 -0.17 -27.89
C MET A 397 -4.78 -0.26 -26.97
N THR A 398 -4.56 -0.34 -25.65
CA THR A 398 -5.63 -0.36 -24.64
C THR A 398 -6.46 0.91 -24.70
N ILE A 399 -5.82 2.08 -24.74
CA ILE A 399 -6.48 3.38 -24.84
C ILE A 399 -7.33 3.46 -26.11
N GLN A 400 -6.76 3.06 -27.25
CA GLN A 400 -7.46 3.09 -28.53
C GLN A 400 -8.67 2.14 -28.56
N GLY A 401 -8.52 0.92 -27.99
CA GLY A 401 -9.61 -0.05 -27.88
C GLY A 401 -10.78 0.48 -27.06
N ALA A 402 -10.50 1.06 -25.87
CA ALA A 402 -11.51 1.64 -24.99
C ALA A 402 -12.22 2.84 -25.63
N HIS A 403 -11.46 3.77 -26.23
CA HIS A 403 -12.00 5.00 -26.79
C HIS A 403 -12.92 4.76 -28.00
N LYS A 404 -12.74 3.67 -28.76
CA LYS A 404 -13.70 3.29 -29.80
C LYS A 404 -15.13 3.08 -29.26
N HIS A 405 -15.23 2.67 -28.00
CA HIS A 405 -16.50 2.45 -27.31
C HIS A 405 -16.85 3.57 -26.29
N GLY A 406 -16.13 4.69 -26.32
CA GLY A 406 -16.35 5.84 -25.45
C GLY A 406 -16.07 5.57 -23.97
N LYS A 407 -15.19 4.60 -23.66
CA LYS A 407 -14.80 4.24 -22.29
C LYS A 407 -13.53 4.97 -21.89
N TRP A 408 -13.50 5.47 -20.63
CA TRP A 408 -12.31 6.13 -20.12
C TRP A 408 -11.24 5.12 -19.67
N VAL A 409 -9.98 5.55 -19.72
CA VAL A 409 -8.81 4.72 -19.40
C VAL A 409 -7.91 5.44 -18.41
N GLY A 410 -7.57 4.75 -17.32
CA GLY A 410 -6.59 5.20 -16.35
C GLY A 410 -5.33 4.33 -16.31
N ILE A 411 -4.29 4.84 -15.64
CA ILE A 411 -3.10 4.08 -15.26
C ILE A 411 -2.99 4.11 -13.73
N CYS A 412 -2.99 2.94 -13.09
CA CYS A 412 -2.83 2.82 -11.64
C CYS A 412 -1.50 2.16 -11.22
N GLY A 413 -0.68 1.72 -12.15
CA GLY A 413 0.66 1.22 -11.88
C GLY A 413 1.69 2.33 -11.68
N GLU A 414 2.92 1.96 -11.32
CA GLU A 414 4.00 2.90 -11.00
C GLU A 414 4.34 3.87 -12.14
N LEU A 415 4.16 3.46 -13.39
CA LEU A 415 4.38 4.35 -14.54
C LEU A 415 3.49 5.59 -14.54
N GLY A 416 2.33 5.55 -13.87
CA GLY A 416 1.46 6.72 -13.72
C GLY A 416 2.14 7.90 -13.01
N ALA A 417 3.08 7.61 -12.10
CA ALA A 417 3.86 8.60 -11.36
C ALA A 417 5.11 9.10 -12.10
N ASP A 418 5.48 8.43 -13.21
CA ASP A 418 6.66 8.80 -13.98
C ASP A 418 6.41 10.05 -14.81
N THR A 419 6.92 11.19 -14.33
CA THR A 419 6.76 12.48 -14.99
C THR A 419 7.45 12.58 -16.34
N THR A 420 8.38 11.69 -16.65
CA THR A 420 9.04 11.64 -17.98
C THR A 420 8.13 11.05 -19.05
N LEU A 421 7.18 10.20 -18.65
CA LEU A 421 6.20 9.57 -19.54
C LEU A 421 4.85 10.30 -19.58
N THR A 422 4.57 11.21 -18.64
CA THR A 422 3.27 11.89 -18.54
C THR A 422 2.84 12.51 -19.86
N GLU A 423 3.76 13.20 -20.56
CA GLU A 423 3.46 13.82 -21.87
C GLU A 423 3.10 12.76 -22.94
N ARG A 424 3.80 11.63 -22.94
CA ARG A 424 3.52 10.53 -23.87
C ARG A 424 2.14 9.93 -23.59
N PHE A 425 1.77 9.70 -22.33
CA PHE A 425 0.45 9.19 -21.96
C PHE A 425 -0.67 10.15 -22.34
N ILE A 426 -0.49 11.43 -22.12
CA ILE A 426 -1.48 12.44 -22.52
C ILE A 426 -1.66 12.43 -24.05
N LYS A 427 -0.57 12.34 -24.83
CA LYS A 427 -0.64 12.25 -26.29
C LYS A 427 -1.31 10.96 -26.78
N MET A 428 -1.12 9.84 -26.08
CA MET A 428 -1.82 8.58 -26.38
C MET A 428 -3.31 8.65 -26.11
N GLY A 429 -3.75 9.58 -25.26
CA GLY A 429 -5.17 9.75 -24.96
C GLY A 429 -5.58 9.40 -23.53
N ILE A 430 -4.67 9.16 -22.59
CA ILE A 430 -5.01 8.78 -21.22
C ILE A 430 -5.98 9.78 -20.58
N ASP A 431 -6.96 9.28 -19.80
CA ASP A 431 -7.99 10.08 -19.14
C ASP A 431 -7.71 10.26 -17.65
N GLU A 432 -6.96 9.31 -17.06
CA GLU A 432 -6.72 9.29 -15.62
C GLU A 432 -5.30 8.78 -15.31
N LEU A 433 -4.67 9.36 -14.30
CA LEU A 433 -3.42 8.87 -13.70
C LEU A 433 -3.65 8.70 -12.19
N SER A 434 -3.44 7.47 -11.69
CA SER A 434 -3.53 7.16 -10.26
C SER A 434 -2.16 6.83 -9.70
N VAL A 435 -1.75 7.62 -8.72
CA VAL A 435 -0.38 7.61 -8.20
C VAL A 435 -0.36 7.54 -6.67
N SER A 436 0.78 7.29 -6.06
CA SER A 436 0.90 7.45 -4.61
C SER A 436 0.52 8.87 -4.19
N PRO A 437 -0.15 9.07 -3.05
CA PRO A 437 -0.61 10.40 -2.62
C PRO A 437 0.48 11.47 -2.66
N SER A 438 1.70 11.14 -2.26
CA SER A 438 2.86 12.05 -2.27
C SER A 438 3.28 12.53 -3.66
N MET A 439 2.93 11.78 -4.73
CA MET A 439 3.28 12.10 -6.11
C MET A 439 2.25 12.99 -6.82
N VAL A 440 1.06 13.14 -6.25
CA VAL A 440 -0.07 13.86 -6.87
C VAL A 440 0.32 15.27 -7.31
N LEU A 441 0.89 16.07 -6.42
CA LEU A 441 1.21 17.46 -6.73
C LEU A 441 2.34 17.58 -7.78
N GLY A 442 3.30 16.65 -7.78
CA GLY A 442 4.37 16.60 -8.77
C GLY A 442 3.85 16.31 -10.18
N VAL A 443 2.95 15.31 -10.30
CA VAL A 443 2.31 14.97 -11.57
C VAL A 443 1.38 16.10 -12.03
N ARG A 444 0.61 16.73 -11.13
CA ARG A 444 -0.23 17.89 -11.44
C ARG A 444 0.58 19.04 -11.99
N SER A 445 1.70 19.39 -11.33
CA SER A 445 2.62 20.42 -11.81
C SER A 445 3.03 20.13 -13.26
N ARG A 446 3.45 18.88 -13.52
CA ARG A 446 3.88 18.48 -14.87
C ARG A 446 2.75 18.61 -15.89
N ILE A 447 1.51 18.16 -15.57
CA ILE A 447 0.34 18.30 -16.46
C ILE A 447 0.07 19.77 -16.77
N CYS A 448 0.04 20.63 -15.75
CA CYS A 448 -0.25 22.06 -15.92
C CYS A 448 0.81 22.83 -16.73
N GLU A 449 2.03 22.31 -16.84
CA GLU A 449 3.12 22.90 -17.63
C GLU A 449 3.08 22.48 -19.10
N MET A 450 2.35 21.42 -19.46
CA MET A 450 2.25 20.90 -20.83
C MET A 450 1.33 21.74 -21.71
N GLU A 451 1.63 21.71 -23.01
CA GLU A 451 0.79 22.36 -24.04
C GLU A 451 -0.41 21.49 -24.47
#